data_78aa87c48909710d0ff15c7ed2b724f2
#
_entry.id   78aa87c48909710d0ff15c7ed2b724f2
#
_cell.length_a   1.000
_cell.length_b   1.000
_cell.length_c   1.000
_cell.angle_alpha   90.00
_cell.angle_beta   90.00
_cell.angle_gamma   90.00
#
_symmetry.space_group_name_H-M   'P 1'
#
loop_
_entity.id
_entity.type
_entity.pdbx_description
1 polymer ?
#
loop_
_entity_poly.entity_id
_entity_poly.type
_entity_poly.pdbx_seq_one_letter_code
_entity_poly.pdbx_strand_id
1 'polypeptide(L)'
;MSKRLAIVVVLVTLFLGTKPQSAWCQGYGTDTQNVMTPAAGGMAGVSVARPQDVPSAIFGNPATLAQFNGTQFTLGGGWVEGYPTVKNDGSANTTDNTPFSVTSRSEGFVVPAMGVTQDLRSLGLNGTLGLGLSGTSGLGAEYRGRVPESNILNNTSGEYMVLGMNVGAGFQLTDKFSVGAALTLGTAFEQLGLVGPAVSSAMVNDYGLRGNFGLNYDLNEANTVGAYYQTRMDFAFPDAVRIGSDYHDVRISQPETVGLGYANRSFMNGDLLLAADVYYKMWESAPLWEDIFVNQWAFAVGSQLTRGKMKYRLGYSYNTNPINHNVGNSLDGFPYAQANVQLFQAASTAVINQHRLTAGIGRQGFLIPNLDLDLYAGGLFNASDMFGTHTEASVAIYYVGMGLTWRYGDCCRSPQ
;
A
#
# COMPACT_ATOMS: atom_id res chain seq x y z
N MET A 1 -2.22 38.25 -8.30
CA MET A 1 -2.16 36.78 -8.21
C MET A 1 -2.98 36.20 -9.37
N SER A 2 -2.40 35.45 -10.29
CA SER A 2 -3.15 34.95 -11.46
C SER A 2 -4.21 33.96 -10.99
N LYS A 3 -5.37 33.88 -11.67
CA LYS A 3 -6.45 32.92 -11.37
C LYS A 3 -5.93 31.47 -11.28
N ARG A 4 -4.82 31.16 -11.95
CA ARG A 4 -4.15 29.84 -11.95
C ARG A 4 -3.41 29.55 -10.64
N LEU A 5 -2.79 30.55 -10.03
CA LEU A 5 -2.11 30.42 -8.72
C LEU A 5 -3.15 30.27 -7.59
N ALA A 6 -4.31 30.94 -7.70
CA ALA A 6 -5.39 30.82 -6.75
C ALA A 6 -5.99 29.38 -6.72
N ILE A 7 -6.11 28.72 -7.87
CA ILE A 7 -6.62 27.34 -7.94
C ILE A 7 -5.62 26.35 -7.30
N VAL A 8 -4.32 26.52 -7.50
CA VAL A 8 -3.29 25.66 -6.85
C VAL A 8 -3.30 25.88 -5.33
N VAL A 9 -3.39 27.14 -4.89
CA VAL A 9 -3.49 27.47 -3.45
C VAL A 9 -4.78 26.90 -2.85
N VAL A 10 -5.91 26.96 -3.54
CA VAL A 10 -7.19 26.38 -3.07
C VAL A 10 -7.12 24.85 -3.03
N LEU A 11 -6.51 24.19 -4.02
CA LEU A 11 -6.33 22.73 -4.01
C LEU A 11 -5.37 22.29 -2.88
N VAL A 12 -4.29 23.02 -2.65
CA VAL A 12 -3.33 22.74 -1.56
C VAL A 12 -3.94 23.06 -0.19
N THR A 13 -4.75 24.14 -0.06
CA THR A 13 -5.43 24.48 1.19
C THR A 13 -6.61 23.57 1.49
N LEU A 14 -7.29 23.02 0.49
CA LEU A 14 -8.28 21.95 0.71
C LEU A 14 -7.62 20.65 1.23
N PHE A 15 -6.39 20.37 0.80
CA PHE A 15 -5.62 19.22 1.32
C PHE A 15 -5.03 19.48 2.72
N LEU A 16 -4.68 20.72 3.05
CA LEU A 16 -4.08 21.10 4.34
C LEU A 16 -5.10 21.62 5.36
N GLY A 17 -6.32 21.93 4.95
CA GLY A 17 -7.33 22.62 5.75
C GLY A 17 -8.25 21.71 6.58
N THR A 18 -8.13 20.39 6.47
CA THR A 18 -8.79 19.48 7.40
C THR A 18 -7.99 19.45 8.69
N LYS A 19 -8.61 19.87 9.81
CA LYS A 19 -8.04 19.62 11.13
C LYS A 19 -7.63 18.15 11.17
N PRO A 20 -6.45 17.79 11.74
CA PRO A 20 -6.15 16.41 12.05
C PRO A 20 -7.15 15.97 13.14
N GLN A 21 -8.30 15.51 12.72
CA GLN A 21 -9.08 14.58 13.50
C GLN A 21 -8.25 13.30 13.45
N SER A 22 -8.07 12.68 14.60
CA SER A 22 -7.37 11.41 14.74
C SER A 22 -7.67 10.55 13.51
N ALA A 23 -6.69 10.43 12.62
CA ALA A 23 -6.82 9.70 11.37
C ALA A 23 -6.80 8.21 11.72
N TRP A 24 -7.97 7.64 11.87
CA TRP A 24 -8.16 6.22 12.13
C TRP A 24 -7.92 5.47 10.82
N CYS A 25 -6.86 4.72 10.79
CA CYS A 25 -6.43 3.99 9.61
C CYS A 25 -7.32 2.77 9.40
N GLN A 26 -8.04 2.72 8.30
CA GLN A 26 -8.69 1.49 7.83
C GLN A 26 -7.74 0.79 6.87
N GLY A 27 -7.19 -0.31 7.31
CA GLY A 27 -6.35 -1.08 6.47
C GLY A 27 -6.96 -2.40 6.10
N TYR A 28 -7.30 -2.51 4.87
CA TYR A 28 -7.39 -3.79 4.21
C TYR A 28 -6.38 -3.79 3.08
N GLY A 29 -5.18 -3.94 3.41
CA GLY A 29 -4.01 -3.93 2.59
C GLY A 29 -2.81 -3.68 3.47
N THR A 30 -2.40 -4.71 4.19
CA THR A 30 -1.17 -4.72 4.97
C THR A 30 0.05 -4.34 4.12
N ASP A 31 -0.13 -4.25 2.80
CA ASP A 31 0.87 -3.79 1.83
C ASP A 31 0.17 -3.14 0.62
N THR A 32 0.44 -1.88 0.40
CA THR A 32 -0.23 -1.05 -0.61
C THR A 32 0.25 -1.28 -2.05
N GLN A 33 1.43 -1.89 -2.27
CA GLN A 33 1.98 -2.25 -3.59
C GLN A 33 1.84 -1.16 -4.66
N ASN A 34 2.28 0.06 -4.37
CA ASN A 34 2.19 1.21 -5.28
C ASN A 34 0.76 1.59 -5.76
N VAL A 35 -0.29 1.02 -5.17
CA VAL A 35 -1.68 1.33 -5.54
C VAL A 35 -2.06 2.74 -5.16
N MET A 36 -1.39 3.31 -4.15
CA MET A 36 -1.64 4.68 -3.69
C MET A 36 -0.71 5.71 -4.33
N THR A 37 0.04 5.33 -5.37
CA THR A 37 0.88 6.27 -6.13
C THR A 37 0.11 6.91 -7.28
N PRO A 38 0.44 8.14 -7.71
CA PRO A 38 -0.40 8.95 -8.59
C PRO A 38 -0.77 8.33 -9.93
N ALA A 39 0.19 7.71 -10.61
CA ALA A 39 -0.05 7.13 -11.93
C ALA A 39 -0.25 5.61 -11.88
N ALA A 40 0.60 4.90 -11.11
CA ALA A 40 0.45 3.45 -10.99
C ALA A 40 -0.84 3.06 -10.26
N GLY A 41 -1.37 3.91 -9.38
CA GLY A 41 -2.68 3.73 -8.76
C GLY A 41 -3.82 3.53 -9.75
N GLY A 42 -3.79 4.23 -10.89
CA GLY A 42 -4.74 4.04 -11.99
C GLY A 42 -4.51 2.78 -12.82
N MET A 43 -3.41 2.07 -12.59
CA MET A 43 -3.00 0.83 -13.27
C MET A 43 -2.92 -0.37 -12.30
N ALA A 44 -3.69 -0.36 -11.21
CA ALA A 44 -3.67 -1.36 -10.15
C ALA A 44 -2.29 -1.56 -9.48
N GLY A 45 -1.42 -0.54 -9.47
CA GLY A 45 -0.08 -0.58 -8.89
C GLY A 45 1.02 -1.12 -9.80
N VAL A 46 0.70 -1.49 -11.04
CA VAL A 46 1.66 -2.07 -11.99
C VAL A 46 2.79 -1.09 -12.29
N SER A 47 4.04 -1.50 -11.99
CA SER A 47 5.20 -0.60 -12.05
C SER A 47 6.57 -1.31 -12.07
N VAL A 48 6.63 -2.64 -11.96
CA VAL A 48 7.89 -3.37 -11.75
C VAL A 48 8.85 -3.23 -12.92
N ALA A 49 8.37 -3.31 -14.16
CA ALA A 49 9.23 -3.15 -15.34
C ALA A 49 9.30 -1.70 -15.84
N ARG A 50 8.17 -0.95 -15.74
CA ARG A 50 8.08 0.40 -16.29
C ARG A 50 7.12 1.29 -15.47
N PRO A 51 7.60 1.88 -14.37
CA PRO A 51 6.82 2.78 -13.54
C PRO A 51 6.42 4.05 -14.30
N GLN A 52 5.25 4.60 -13.97
CA GLN A 52 4.69 5.77 -14.63
C GLN A 52 4.79 7.05 -13.79
N ASP A 53 5.22 6.93 -12.54
CA ASP A 53 5.48 8.03 -11.61
C ASP A 53 6.73 7.76 -10.75
N VAL A 54 7.25 8.82 -10.13
CA VAL A 54 8.45 8.77 -9.31
C VAL A 54 8.27 7.89 -8.06
N PRO A 55 7.18 8.00 -7.26
CA PRO A 55 7.01 7.17 -6.08
C PRO A 55 6.97 5.67 -6.41
N SER A 56 6.33 5.26 -7.49
CA SER A 56 6.24 3.83 -7.85
C SER A 56 7.58 3.22 -8.27
N ALA A 57 8.51 4.03 -8.80
CA ALA A 57 9.89 3.58 -9.04
C ALA A 57 10.67 3.43 -7.73
N ILE A 58 10.55 4.41 -6.82
CA ILE A 58 11.31 4.47 -5.57
C ILE A 58 10.90 3.31 -4.64
N PHE A 59 9.59 3.06 -4.48
CA PHE A 59 9.06 2.03 -3.58
C PHE A 59 8.87 0.66 -4.23
N GLY A 60 8.93 0.57 -5.56
CA GLY A 60 8.87 -0.67 -6.33
C GLY A 60 10.25 -1.19 -6.68
N ASN A 61 10.55 -1.28 -7.97
CA ASN A 61 11.84 -1.77 -8.49
C ASN A 61 12.87 -0.63 -8.62
N PRO A 62 13.89 -0.53 -7.75
CA PRO A 62 14.85 0.58 -7.78
C PRO A 62 15.70 0.63 -9.06
N ALA A 63 15.87 -0.48 -9.81
CA ALA A 63 16.57 -0.46 -11.10
C ALA A 63 15.86 0.47 -12.10
N THR A 64 14.55 0.64 -11.98
CA THR A 64 13.77 1.50 -12.88
C THR A 64 13.99 2.99 -12.65
N LEU A 65 14.65 3.40 -11.56
CA LEU A 65 15.11 4.78 -11.37
C LEU A 65 15.99 5.22 -12.54
N ALA A 66 16.79 4.33 -13.14
CA ALA A 66 17.60 4.62 -14.31
C ALA A 66 16.79 5.11 -15.53
N GLN A 67 15.47 4.87 -15.57
CA GLN A 67 14.56 5.36 -16.64
C GLN A 67 14.18 6.84 -16.48
N PHE A 68 14.43 7.46 -15.31
CA PHE A 68 14.09 8.85 -15.03
C PHE A 68 15.27 9.78 -15.36
N ASN A 69 15.02 10.75 -16.22
CA ASN A 69 16.00 11.76 -16.62
C ASN A 69 15.68 13.11 -15.98
N GLY A 70 16.71 13.91 -15.76
CA GLY A 70 16.59 15.24 -15.12
C GLY A 70 16.17 15.13 -13.66
N THR A 71 15.61 16.22 -13.14
CA THR A 71 15.04 16.25 -11.79
C THR A 71 13.53 16.20 -11.89
N GLN A 72 12.90 15.25 -11.20
CA GLN A 72 11.45 15.15 -11.12
C GLN A 72 11.04 15.14 -9.65
N PHE A 73 10.01 15.91 -9.31
CA PHE A 73 9.42 15.96 -7.98
C PHE A 73 7.94 15.66 -8.08
N THR A 74 7.48 14.63 -7.39
CA THR A 74 6.06 14.27 -7.30
C THR A 74 5.56 14.52 -5.88
N LEU A 75 4.44 15.22 -5.78
CA LEU A 75 3.65 15.37 -4.56
C LEU A 75 2.27 14.78 -4.81
N GLY A 76 1.90 13.76 -4.06
CA GLY A 76 0.62 13.08 -4.23
C GLY A 76 0.25 12.20 -3.07
N GLY A 77 -0.80 11.44 -3.28
CA GLY A 77 -1.33 10.47 -2.34
C GLY A 77 -2.75 10.08 -2.68
N GLY A 78 -3.34 9.26 -1.86
CA GLY A 78 -4.71 8.79 -2.00
C GLY A 78 -5.46 8.76 -0.69
N TRP A 79 -6.77 8.92 -0.77
CA TRP A 79 -7.72 8.62 0.30
C TRP A 79 -8.21 7.20 0.11
N VAL A 80 -8.20 6.40 1.15
CA VAL A 80 -8.75 5.04 1.17
C VAL A 80 -9.82 4.92 2.24
N GLU A 81 -10.90 4.25 1.91
CA GLU A 81 -12.05 4.01 2.76
C GLU A 81 -12.45 2.54 2.67
N GLY A 82 -12.68 1.88 3.80
CA GLY A 82 -13.10 0.48 3.89
C GLY A 82 -14.25 0.30 4.87
N TYR A 83 -15.07 -0.73 4.65
CA TYR A 83 -16.27 -1.03 5.43
C TYR A 83 -16.27 -2.49 5.86
N PRO A 84 -15.45 -2.85 6.89
CA PRO A 84 -15.49 -4.20 7.43
C PRO A 84 -16.73 -4.39 8.30
N THR A 85 -17.43 -5.49 8.08
CA THR A 85 -18.57 -5.92 8.88
C THR A 85 -18.28 -7.32 9.38
N VAL A 86 -18.43 -7.51 10.69
CA VAL A 86 -18.31 -8.80 11.36
C VAL A 86 -19.69 -9.25 11.80
N LYS A 87 -20.02 -10.51 11.52
CA LYS A 87 -21.21 -11.19 12.00
C LYS A 87 -20.80 -12.44 12.76
N ASN A 88 -21.50 -12.71 13.86
CA ASN A 88 -21.32 -13.95 14.62
C ASN A 88 -22.69 -14.45 15.10
N ASP A 89 -22.86 -15.77 15.16
CA ASP A 89 -24.12 -16.41 15.56
C ASP A 89 -24.36 -16.47 17.08
N GLY A 90 -23.48 -15.83 17.87
CA GLY A 90 -23.50 -15.85 19.33
C GLY A 90 -22.61 -16.92 19.95
N SER A 91 -22.03 -17.80 19.13
CA SER A 91 -21.15 -18.89 19.60
C SER A 91 -19.70 -18.45 19.79
N ALA A 92 -19.32 -17.22 19.38
CA ALA A 92 -18.05 -16.66 19.79
C ALA A 92 -18.07 -16.50 21.31
N ASN A 93 -16.90 -16.42 21.93
CA ASN A 93 -16.71 -16.27 23.38
C ASN A 93 -17.29 -14.94 23.87
N THR A 94 -18.61 -14.80 23.82
CA THR A 94 -19.39 -13.67 24.30
C THR A 94 -19.99 -14.04 25.64
N THR A 95 -20.10 -13.09 26.56
CA THR A 95 -20.66 -13.34 27.91
C THR A 95 -22.17 -13.67 27.87
N ASP A 96 -22.86 -13.30 26.79
CA ASP A 96 -24.33 -13.43 26.67
C ASP A 96 -24.78 -14.36 25.54
N ASN A 97 -23.84 -14.92 24.75
CA ASN A 97 -24.12 -15.77 23.58
C ASN A 97 -25.13 -15.15 22.59
N THR A 98 -25.18 -13.83 22.51
CA THR A 98 -26.12 -13.14 21.63
C THR A 98 -25.52 -12.99 20.24
N PRO A 99 -26.25 -13.36 19.16
CA PRO A 99 -25.81 -13.08 17.79
C PRO A 99 -25.62 -11.58 17.55
N PHE A 100 -24.59 -11.22 16.78
CA PHE A 100 -24.37 -9.82 16.44
C PHE A 100 -23.93 -9.65 14.99
N SER A 101 -24.18 -8.44 14.48
CA SER A 101 -23.64 -7.95 13.20
C SER A 101 -23.24 -6.50 13.38
N VAL A 102 -21.96 -6.21 13.18
CA VAL A 102 -21.42 -4.89 13.43
C VAL A 102 -20.45 -4.47 12.32
N THR A 103 -20.61 -3.23 11.85
CA THR A 103 -19.66 -2.62 10.93
C THR A 103 -18.70 -1.72 11.72
N SER A 104 -17.42 -1.83 11.45
CA SER A 104 -16.39 -0.98 12.02
C SER A 104 -16.70 0.50 11.75
N ARG A 105 -16.38 1.37 12.71
CA ARG A 105 -16.56 2.82 12.63
C ARG A 105 -15.30 3.54 12.13
N SER A 106 -14.27 2.81 11.78
CA SER A 106 -13.05 3.46 11.33
C SER A 106 -13.31 4.39 10.14
N GLU A 107 -12.69 5.56 10.14
CA GLU A 107 -12.83 6.57 9.08
C GLU A 107 -11.69 6.38 8.07
N GLY A 108 -11.91 6.77 6.81
CA GLY A 108 -10.88 6.70 5.79
C GLY A 108 -9.67 7.59 6.09
N PHE A 109 -8.53 7.28 5.49
CA PHE A 109 -7.28 8.00 5.74
C PHE A 109 -6.53 8.35 4.46
N VAL A 110 -5.62 9.33 4.59
CA VAL A 110 -4.75 9.78 3.51
C VAL A 110 -3.44 8.99 3.54
N VAL A 111 -3.12 8.34 2.44
CA VAL A 111 -1.81 7.70 2.20
C VAL A 111 -0.96 8.66 1.38
N PRO A 112 0.11 9.24 1.93
CA PRO A 112 1.01 10.08 1.14
C PRO A 112 1.79 9.25 0.13
N ALA A 113 2.12 9.86 -1.01
CA ALA A 113 3.01 9.30 -2.02
C ALA A 113 3.82 10.44 -2.64
N MET A 114 5.02 10.65 -2.12
CA MET A 114 5.90 11.74 -2.54
C MET A 114 7.24 11.18 -2.96
N GLY A 115 7.90 11.87 -3.91
CA GLY A 115 9.24 11.48 -4.30
C GLY A 115 9.94 12.51 -5.15
N VAL A 116 11.25 12.46 -5.10
CA VAL A 116 12.13 13.24 -5.96
C VAL A 116 13.17 12.32 -6.58
N THR A 117 13.46 12.54 -7.85
CA THR A 117 14.58 11.89 -8.56
C THR A 117 15.58 12.95 -9.02
N GLN A 118 16.85 12.57 -9.00
CA GLN A 118 17.95 13.38 -9.50
C GLN A 118 18.83 12.53 -10.42
N ASP A 119 18.86 12.89 -11.68
CA ASP A 119 19.73 12.31 -12.69
C ASP A 119 21.21 12.66 -12.39
N LEU A 120 22.08 11.69 -12.45
CA LEU A 120 23.52 11.81 -12.18
C LEU A 120 24.39 11.85 -13.44
N ARG A 121 23.79 11.85 -14.65
CA ARG A 121 24.54 11.81 -15.91
C ARG A 121 25.40 13.06 -16.10
N SER A 122 24.97 14.20 -15.55
CA SER A 122 25.79 15.43 -15.50
C SER A 122 27.09 15.29 -14.69
N LEU A 123 27.15 14.30 -13.79
CA LEU A 123 28.34 13.95 -13.00
C LEU A 123 29.14 12.78 -13.62
N GLY A 124 28.77 12.34 -14.84
CA GLY A 124 29.41 11.22 -15.52
C GLY A 124 28.95 9.83 -15.05
N LEU A 125 27.90 9.76 -14.21
CA LEU A 125 27.34 8.50 -13.74
C LEU A 125 26.03 8.22 -14.48
N ASN A 126 25.96 7.05 -15.14
CA ASN A 126 24.74 6.65 -15.87
C ASN A 126 23.67 6.09 -14.91
N GLY A 127 23.09 6.95 -14.12
CA GLY A 127 22.11 6.54 -13.10
C GLY A 127 21.32 7.70 -12.54
N THR A 128 20.38 7.36 -11.64
CA THR A 128 19.47 8.31 -11.00
C THR A 128 19.30 7.95 -9.53
N LEU A 129 19.40 8.95 -8.67
CA LEU A 129 19.04 8.86 -7.25
C LEU A 129 17.54 9.12 -7.09
N GLY A 130 16.94 8.46 -6.10
CA GLY A 130 15.57 8.66 -5.69
C GLY A 130 15.45 8.79 -4.17
N LEU A 131 14.63 9.73 -3.72
CA LEU A 131 14.22 9.89 -2.33
C LEU A 131 12.70 9.98 -2.30
N GLY A 132 12.05 9.21 -1.42
CA GLY A 132 10.59 9.22 -1.34
C GLY A 132 10.05 9.03 0.07
N LEU A 133 8.80 9.44 0.25
CA LEU A 133 7.98 9.19 1.43
C LEU A 133 6.63 8.64 0.97
N SER A 134 6.23 7.50 1.52
CA SER A 134 4.93 6.88 1.23
C SER A 134 4.41 6.09 2.42
N GLY A 135 3.07 5.97 2.52
CA GLY A 135 2.46 4.94 3.34
C GLY A 135 2.68 3.58 2.68
N THR A 136 3.35 2.66 3.36
CA THR A 136 3.69 1.35 2.82
C THR A 136 2.79 0.23 3.32
N SER A 137 2.16 0.44 4.48
CA SER A 137 1.24 -0.50 5.11
C SER A 137 0.25 0.24 5.99
N GLY A 138 -0.91 -0.35 6.20
CA GLY A 138 -1.89 0.17 7.13
C GLY A 138 -3.03 -0.80 7.36
N LEU A 139 -3.53 -0.87 8.57
CA LEU A 139 -4.77 -1.51 8.93
C LEU A 139 -5.43 -0.78 10.10
N GLY A 140 -6.74 -0.92 10.22
CA GLY A 140 -7.47 -0.33 11.31
C GLY A 140 -8.88 -0.88 11.43
N ALA A 141 -9.35 -1.00 12.64
CA ALA A 141 -10.71 -1.39 12.97
C ALA A 141 -11.16 -0.66 14.24
N GLU A 142 -12.45 -0.33 14.33
CA GLU A 142 -12.99 0.38 15.49
C GLU A 142 -14.40 -0.12 15.79
N TYR A 143 -14.52 -0.86 16.87
CA TYR A 143 -15.81 -1.42 17.32
C TYR A 143 -16.24 -0.91 18.69
N ARG A 144 -15.42 -0.11 19.38
CA ARG A 144 -15.74 0.45 20.70
C ARG A 144 -17.05 1.23 20.67
N GLY A 145 -17.98 0.87 21.56
CA GLY A 145 -19.31 1.49 21.64
C GLY A 145 -20.23 1.18 20.45
N ARG A 146 -19.89 0.19 19.60
CA ARG A 146 -20.71 -0.25 18.47
C ARG A 146 -21.50 -1.53 18.80
N VAL A 147 -21.14 -2.21 19.83
CA VAL A 147 -21.77 -3.42 20.37
C VAL A 147 -22.01 -3.22 21.87
N PRO A 148 -22.92 -3.99 22.51
CA PRO A 148 -23.12 -3.95 23.95
C PRO A 148 -21.81 -4.19 24.74
N GLU A 149 -21.72 -3.65 25.95
CA GLU A 149 -20.52 -3.82 26.81
C GLU A 149 -20.20 -5.30 27.11
N SER A 150 -21.24 -6.15 27.14
CA SER A 150 -21.10 -7.59 27.30
C SER A 150 -20.47 -8.29 26.08
N ASN A 151 -20.43 -7.64 24.91
CA ASN A 151 -19.92 -8.24 23.70
C ASN A 151 -18.39 -8.19 23.65
N ILE A 152 -17.79 -9.30 23.22
CA ILE A 152 -16.34 -9.47 23.15
C ILE A 152 -15.65 -8.45 22.24
N LEU A 153 -16.35 -7.89 21.25
CA LEU A 153 -15.81 -6.84 20.37
C LEU A 153 -15.86 -5.44 20.97
N ASN A 154 -16.53 -5.24 22.12
CA ASN A 154 -16.73 -3.88 22.66
C ASN A 154 -15.43 -3.12 22.93
N ASN A 155 -14.34 -3.81 23.24
CA ASN A 155 -13.02 -3.22 23.48
C ASN A 155 -12.08 -3.36 22.26
N THR A 156 -12.57 -3.93 21.15
CA THR A 156 -11.73 -4.18 19.97
C THR A 156 -11.56 -2.89 19.17
N SER A 157 -10.34 -2.47 19.09
CA SER A 157 -9.87 -1.41 18.19
C SER A 157 -8.46 -1.75 17.75
N GLY A 158 -8.11 -1.42 16.52
CA GLY A 158 -6.77 -1.62 16.03
C GLY A 158 -6.40 -0.49 15.09
N GLU A 159 -5.19 0.02 15.24
CA GLU A 159 -4.59 0.95 14.29
C GLU A 159 -3.13 0.54 14.09
N TYR A 160 -2.77 0.30 12.85
CA TYR A 160 -1.40 0.04 12.45
C TYR A 160 -1.11 0.79 11.17
N MET A 161 -0.05 1.58 11.15
CA MET A 161 0.35 2.36 9.99
C MET A 161 1.87 2.38 9.87
N VAL A 162 2.39 2.22 8.67
CA VAL A 162 3.81 2.36 8.38
C VAL A 162 4.03 3.44 7.33
N LEU A 163 4.79 4.44 7.72
CA LEU A 163 5.35 5.44 6.81
C LEU A 163 6.78 5.04 6.44
N GLY A 164 7.05 4.85 5.16
CA GLY A 164 8.38 4.53 4.65
C GLY A 164 9.05 5.75 4.04
N MET A 165 10.26 6.06 4.52
CA MET A 165 11.19 6.96 3.86
C MET A 165 12.24 6.12 3.13
N ASN A 166 12.28 6.24 1.81
CA ASN A 166 13.14 5.43 0.95
C ASN A 166 14.22 6.29 0.28
N VAL A 167 15.45 5.81 0.32
CA VAL A 167 16.60 6.35 -0.43
C VAL A 167 17.13 5.24 -1.32
N GLY A 168 17.21 5.50 -2.62
CA GLY A 168 17.65 4.49 -3.58
C GLY A 168 18.37 5.07 -4.78
N ALA A 169 18.99 4.18 -5.54
CA ALA A 169 19.64 4.50 -6.80
C ALA A 169 19.43 3.40 -7.82
N GLY A 170 19.28 3.80 -9.08
CA GLY A 170 19.27 2.90 -10.24
C GLY A 170 20.33 3.31 -11.24
N PHE A 171 21.09 2.35 -11.75
CA PHE A 171 22.18 2.56 -12.69
C PHE A 171 22.00 1.72 -13.94
N GLN A 172 22.15 2.36 -15.08
CA GLN A 172 22.22 1.71 -16.38
C GLN A 172 23.64 1.15 -16.58
N LEU A 173 23.79 -0.18 -16.55
CA LEU A 173 25.08 -0.85 -16.72
C LEU A 173 25.43 -1.07 -18.19
N THR A 174 24.42 -1.37 -19.02
CA THR A 174 24.52 -1.48 -20.48
C THR A 174 23.31 -0.79 -21.11
N ASP A 175 23.26 -0.67 -22.44
CA ASP A 175 22.13 -0.07 -23.15
C ASP A 175 20.78 -0.78 -22.86
N LYS A 176 20.84 -2.02 -22.34
CA LYS A 176 19.65 -2.85 -22.08
C LYS A 176 19.45 -3.23 -20.63
N PHE A 177 20.48 -3.12 -19.78
CA PHE A 177 20.44 -3.67 -18.45
C PHE A 177 20.70 -2.63 -17.38
N SER A 178 19.79 -2.51 -16.42
CA SER A 178 19.94 -1.68 -15.25
C SER A 178 19.75 -2.47 -13.95
N VAL A 179 20.43 -1.99 -12.93
CA VAL A 179 20.37 -2.51 -11.55
C VAL A 179 20.05 -1.38 -10.60
N GLY A 180 19.51 -1.72 -9.45
CA GLY A 180 19.22 -0.72 -8.43
C GLY A 180 19.18 -1.31 -7.04
N ALA A 181 19.43 -0.45 -6.08
CA ALA A 181 19.28 -0.76 -4.67
C ALA A 181 18.66 0.43 -3.94
N ALA A 182 17.90 0.13 -2.88
CA ALA A 182 17.31 1.13 -2.03
C ALA A 182 17.24 0.65 -0.59
N LEU A 183 17.21 1.60 0.33
CA LEU A 183 16.99 1.39 1.76
C LEU A 183 15.76 2.17 2.17
N THR A 184 14.82 1.50 2.83
CA THR A 184 13.64 2.11 3.42
C THR A 184 13.77 2.11 4.94
N LEU A 185 13.67 3.29 5.54
CA LEU A 185 13.41 3.47 6.96
C LEU A 185 11.89 3.55 7.15
N GLY A 186 11.32 2.54 7.80
CA GLY A 186 9.92 2.52 8.19
C GLY A 186 9.74 3.10 9.58
N THR A 187 8.77 3.99 9.75
CA THR A 187 8.25 4.41 11.05
C THR A 187 6.86 3.80 11.18
N ALA A 188 6.70 2.86 12.09
CA ALA A 188 5.42 2.21 12.37
C ALA A 188 4.77 2.79 13.61
N PHE A 189 3.46 2.95 13.55
CA PHE A 189 2.61 3.32 14.68
C PHE A 189 1.62 2.18 14.89
N GLU A 190 1.42 1.78 16.12
CA GLU A 190 0.55 0.69 16.49
C GLU A 190 -0.26 1.03 17.74
N GLN A 191 -1.55 0.72 17.69
CA GLN A 191 -2.44 0.65 18.84
C GLN A 191 -3.39 -0.52 18.61
N LEU A 192 -3.14 -1.65 19.26
CA LEU A 192 -3.87 -2.88 19.01
C LEU A 192 -4.67 -3.31 20.25
N GLY A 193 -5.98 -3.13 20.22
CA GLY A 193 -6.91 -3.74 21.14
C GLY A 193 -7.35 -5.08 20.60
N LEU A 194 -6.83 -6.16 21.18
CA LEU A 194 -7.19 -7.51 20.78
C LEU A 194 -8.60 -7.88 21.27
N VAL A 195 -9.22 -8.79 20.55
CA VAL A 195 -10.50 -9.40 20.91
C VAL A 195 -10.36 -10.18 22.23
N GLY A 196 -11.28 -10.00 23.16
CA GLY A 196 -11.31 -10.73 24.42
C GLY A 196 -10.67 -9.97 25.60
N PRO A 197 -9.90 -10.64 26.47
CA PRO A 197 -9.37 -10.06 27.69
C PRO A 197 -8.20 -9.07 27.46
N ALA A 198 -7.67 -9.03 26.25
CA ALA A 198 -6.58 -8.14 25.92
C ALA A 198 -7.10 -6.72 25.65
N VAL A 199 -6.43 -5.73 26.22
CA VAL A 199 -6.78 -4.32 26.09
C VAL A 199 -5.59 -3.59 25.49
N SER A 200 -5.86 -2.73 24.50
CA SER A 200 -4.85 -1.82 23.98
C SER A 200 -4.27 -0.95 25.08
N SER A 201 -2.96 -0.78 25.07
CA SER A 201 -2.30 0.21 25.92
C SER A 201 -2.45 1.63 25.34
N ALA A 202 -1.38 2.31 25.06
CA ALA A 202 -1.36 3.57 24.30
C ALA A 202 -0.88 3.28 22.88
N MET A 203 -0.97 4.27 22.00
CA MET A 203 -0.29 4.21 20.72
C MET A 203 1.22 4.18 20.94
N VAL A 204 1.87 3.19 20.39
CA VAL A 204 3.33 3.00 20.43
C VAL A 204 3.90 3.10 19.03
N ASN A 205 5.20 3.38 18.94
CA ASN A 205 5.88 3.45 17.65
C ASN A 205 7.22 2.72 17.69
N ASP A 206 7.64 2.24 16.53
CA ASP A 206 8.95 1.64 16.33
C ASP A 206 9.49 1.95 14.93
N TYR A 207 10.77 1.67 14.72
CA TYR A 207 11.49 1.92 13.48
C TYR A 207 12.05 0.63 12.92
N GLY A 208 11.78 0.38 11.65
CA GLY A 208 12.30 -0.78 10.92
C GLY A 208 13.11 -0.38 9.69
N LEU A 209 13.98 -1.27 9.25
CA LEU A 209 14.77 -1.10 8.03
C LEU A 209 14.44 -2.20 7.03
N ARG A 210 14.34 -1.84 5.74
CA ARG A 210 14.12 -2.76 4.62
C ARG A 210 15.10 -2.45 3.51
N GLY A 211 15.79 -3.47 3.01
CA GLY A 211 16.54 -3.42 1.75
C GLY A 211 15.60 -3.73 0.57
N ASN A 212 15.85 -3.08 -0.56
CA ASN A 212 15.17 -3.36 -1.83
C ASN A 212 16.22 -3.43 -2.94
N PHE A 213 16.22 -4.50 -3.73
CA PHE A 213 17.17 -4.76 -4.80
C PHE A 213 16.41 -5.04 -6.09
N GLY A 214 16.81 -4.40 -7.17
CA GLY A 214 16.11 -4.46 -8.43
C GLY A 214 16.97 -4.72 -9.64
N LEU A 215 16.38 -5.34 -10.63
CA LEU A 215 16.92 -5.59 -11.96
C LEU A 215 15.90 -5.16 -13.01
N ASN A 216 16.37 -4.62 -14.13
CA ASN A 216 15.52 -4.28 -15.26
C ASN A 216 16.26 -4.55 -16.57
N TYR A 217 15.59 -5.15 -17.55
CA TYR A 217 16.18 -5.53 -18.82
C TYR A 217 15.26 -5.20 -19.99
N ASP A 218 15.74 -4.40 -20.93
CA ASP A 218 15.09 -4.09 -22.19
C ASP A 218 15.37 -5.21 -23.21
N LEU A 219 14.38 -6.08 -23.44
CA LEU A 219 14.45 -7.12 -24.46
C LEU A 219 14.65 -6.50 -25.85
N ASN A 220 13.92 -5.41 -26.10
CA ASN A 220 14.03 -4.53 -27.26
C ASN A 220 13.41 -3.16 -26.90
N GLU A 221 13.32 -2.24 -27.87
CA GLU A 221 12.80 -0.88 -27.66
C GLU A 221 11.36 -0.83 -27.12
N ALA A 222 10.56 -1.87 -27.37
CA ALA A 222 9.15 -1.94 -26.98
C ALA A 222 8.87 -2.82 -25.74
N ASN A 223 9.78 -3.73 -25.41
CA ASN A 223 9.53 -4.77 -24.39
C ASN A 223 10.58 -4.73 -23.30
N THR A 224 10.13 -4.61 -22.08
CA THR A 224 10.98 -4.55 -20.85
C THR A 224 10.50 -5.58 -19.85
N VAL A 225 11.43 -6.24 -19.18
CA VAL A 225 11.18 -7.11 -18.02
C VAL A 225 11.88 -6.52 -16.80
N GLY A 226 11.26 -6.66 -15.64
CA GLY A 226 11.80 -6.21 -14.37
C GLY A 226 11.64 -7.26 -13.28
N ALA A 227 12.52 -7.22 -12.31
CA ALA A 227 12.44 -8.04 -11.11
C ALA A 227 12.93 -7.24 -9.91
N TYR A 228 12.34 -7.47 -8.74
CA TYR A 228 12.89 -6.93 -7.50
C TYR A 228 12.67 -7.90 -6.33
N TYR A 229 13.46 -7.71 -5.29
CA TYR A 229 13.33 -8.37 -4.00
C TYR A 229 13.38 -7.33 -2.89
N GLN A 230 12.42 -7.40 -1.99
CA GLN A 230 12.38 -6.61 -0.76
C GLN A 230 12.57 -7.53 0.43
N THR A 231 13.46 -7.15 1.34
CA THR A 231 13.65 -7.87 2.61
C THR A 231 12.47 -7.61 3.54
N ARG A 232 12.33 -8.44 4.56
CA ARG A 232 11.40 -8.21 5.66
C ARG A 232 11.73 -6.88 6.37
N MET A 233 10.72 -6.24 6.94
CA MET A 233 10.89 -5.07 7.80
C MET A 233 10.18 -5.33 9.12
N ASP A 234 10.96 -5.48 10.17
CA ASP A 234 10.50 -5.89 11.49
C ASP A 234 10.28 -4.69 12.39
N PHE A 235 9.22 -4.75 13.20
CA PHE A 235 8.89 -3.80 14.26
C PHE A 235 8.58 -4.55 15.54
N ALA A 236 9.00 -3.98 16.69
CA ALA A 236 8.72 -4.47 18.01
C ALA A 236 8.11 -3.35 18.86
N PHE A 237 6.87 -3.53 19.28
CA PHE A 237 6.11 -2.55 20.02
C PHE A 237 6.10 -2.96 21.50
N PRO A 238 6.89 -2.32 22.35
CA PRO A 238 6.97 -2.66 23.76
C PRO A 238 5.67 -2.28 24.48
N ASP A 239 5.22 -3.13 25.39
CA ASP A 239 4.06 -2.89 26.25
C ASP A 239 2.76 -2.55 25.46
N ALA A 240 2.65 -3.02 24.22
CA ALA A 240 1.57 -2.64 23.31
C ALA A 240 0.20 -3.20 23.72
N VAL A 241 0.17 -4.34 24.39
CA VAL A 241 -1.07 -5.01 24.81
C VAL A 241 -1.00 -5.36 26.29
N ARG A 242 -2.11 -5.15 27.00
CA ARG A 242 -2.28 -5.57 28.39
C ARG A 242 -3.26 -6.73 28.48
N ILE A 243 -2.82 -7.83 29.12
CA ILE A 243 -3.65 -8.99 29.43
C ILE A 243 -3.70 -9.14 30.95
N GLY A 244 -4.85 -8.88 31.54
CA GLY A 244 -4.98 -8.82 33.01
C GLY A 244 -4.19 -7.67 33.62
N SER A 245 -3.17 -7.98 34.43
CA SER A 245 -2.22 -6.99 35.02
C SER A 245 -0.94 -6.83 34.23
N ASP A 246 -0.65 -7.71 33.27
CA ASP A 246 0.65 -7.82 32.64
C ASP A 246 0.65 -7.13 31.26
N TYR A 247 1.71 -6.41 30.96
CA TYR A 247 1.94 -5.80 29.66
C TYR A 247 2.81 -6.74 28.81
N HIS A 248 2.52 -6.73 27.50
CA HIS A 248 3.18 -7.59 26.54
C HIS A 248 3.60 -6.81 25.29
N ASP A 249 4.76 -7.16 24.77
CA ASP A 249 5.26 -6.66 23.50
C ASP A 249 4.50 -7.33 22.35
N VAL A 250 4.29 -6.60 21.26
CA VAL A 250 3.74 -7.12 20.00
C VAL A 250 4.77 -6.93 18.91
N ARG A 251 5.01 -7.97 18.10
CA ARG A 251 5.90 -7.90 16.94
C ARG A 251 5.06 -7.96 15.68
N ILE A 252 5.24 -6.97 14.82
CA ILE A 252 4.55 -6.92 13.52
C ILE A 252 5.59 -6.69 12.45
N SER A 253 5.57 -7.46 11.37
CA SER A 253 6.54 -7.31 10.29
C SER A 253 5.86 -7.14 8.94
N GLN A 254 6.43 -6.33 8.06
CA GLN A 254 6.09 -6.38 6.64
C GLN A 254 6.84 -7.56 5.99
N PRO A 255 6.19 -8.38 5.17
CA PRO A 255 6.78 -9.61 4.64
C PRO A 255 7.88 -9.33 3.62
N GLU A 256 8.75 -10.30 3.44
CA GLU A 256 9.58 -10.38 2.25
C GLU A 256 8.69 -10.45 1.01
N THR A 257 9.13 -9.78 -0.06
CA THR A 257 8.37 -9.73 -1.30
C THR A 257 9.29 -9.88 -2.50
N VAL A 258 8.93 -10.77 -3.42
CA VAL A 258 9.51 -10.86 -4.76
C VAL A 258 8.50 -10.34 -5.76
N GLY A 259 8.94 -9.47 -6.67
CA GLY A 259 8.12 -8.96 -7.75
C GLY A 259 8.77 -9.20 -9.11
N LEU A 260 7.96 -9.61 -10.08
CA LEU A 260 8.33 -9.77 -11.49
C LEU A 260 7.37 -8.93 -12.34
N GLY A 261 7.89 -8.26 -13.36
CA GLY A 261 7.06 -7.42 -14.23
C GLY A 261 7.47 -7.51 -15.70
N TYR A 262 6.48 -7.28 -16.55
CA TYR A 262 6.64 -7.15 -17.99
C TYR A 262 5.88 -5.93 -18.50
N ALA A 263 6.48 -5.19 -19.41
CA ALA A 263 5.87 -4.03 -20.05
C ALA A 263 6.09 -4.08 -21.57
N ASN A 264 5.03 -3.74 -22.32
CA ASN A 264 5.04 -3.68 -23.76
C ASN A 264 4.50 -2.35 -24.27
N ARG A 265 5.18 -1.75 -25.25
CA ARG A 265 4.82 -0.48 -25.94
C ARG A 265 4.81 -0.64 -27.45
N SER A 266 4.63 -1.84 -27.99
CA SER A 266 4.64 -2.07 -29.44
C SER A 266 3.35 -1.62 -30.15
N PHE A 267 2.27 -1.40 -29.40
CA PHE A 267 0.98 -1.05 -29.98
C PHE A 267 0.80 0.45 -30.15
N MET A 268 0.03 0.84 -31.18
CA MET A 268 -0.35 2.23 -31.48
C MET A 268 0.87 3.17 -31.59
N ASN A 269 1.96 2.71 -32.21
CA ASN A 269 3.21 3.45 -32.36
C ASN A 269 3.82 3.90 -31.00
N GLY A 270 3.67 3.09 -29.95
CA GLY A 270 4.15 3.39 -28.60
C GLY A 270 3.19 4.17 -27.71
N ASP A 271 2.03 4.61 -28.24
CA ASP A 271 1.01 5.32 -27.47
C ASP A 271 0.30 4.44 -26.45
N LEU A 272 0.26 3.12 -26.66
CA LEU A 272 -0.34 2.16 -25.73
C LEU A 272 0.75 1.38 -24.98
N LEU A 273 0.83 1.60 -23.68
CA LEU A 273 1.56 0.78 -22.76
C LEU A 273 0.62 -0.30 -22.19
N LEU A 274 1.04 -1.56 -22.29
CA LEU A 274 0.46 -2.69 -21.57
C LEU A 274 1.50 -3.23 -20.61
N ALA A 275 1.12 -3.49 -19.36
CA ALA A 275 2.05 -4.02 -18.38
C ALA A 275 1.36 -5.02 -17.46
N ALA A 276 2.14 -5.97 -16.94
CA ALA A 276 1.70 -6.99 -16.01
C ALA A 276 2.78 -7.24 -14.96
N ASP A 277 2.35 -7.37 -13.71
CA ASP A 277 3.21 -7.67 -12.58
C ASP A 277 2.69 -8.89 -11.82
N VAL A 278 3.62 -9.65 -11.25
CA VAL A 278 3.35 -10.79 -10.36
C VAL A 278 4.18 -10.58 -9.09
N TYR A 279 3.53 -10.76 -7.94
CA TYR A 279 4.17 -10.63 -6.63
C TYR A 279 3.97 -11.90 -5.82
N TYR A 280 5.00 -12.27 -5.07
CA TYR A 280 4.93 -13.31 -4.05
C TYR A 280 5.33 -12.72 -2.71
N LYS A 281 4.41 -12.76 -1.74
CA LYS A 281 4.58 -12.23 -0.39
C LYS A 281 4.67 -13.38 0.59
N MET A 282 5.73 -13.37 1.41
CA MET A 282 6.09 -14.43 2.33
C MET A 282 5.53 -14.12 3.72
N TRP A 283 4.19 -14.16 3.88
CA TRP A 283 3.51 -13.86 5.13
C TRP A 283 3.80 -14.89 6.23
N GLU A 284 4.00 -16.17 5.88
CA GLU A 284 4.27 -17.27 6.82
C GLU A 284 5.62 -17.13 7.54
N SER A 285 6.47 -16.17 7.14
CA SER A 285 7.75 -15.88 7.79
C SER A 285 7.75 -14.50 8.49
N ALA A 286 6.61 -13.81 8.52
CA ALA A 286 6.49 -12.47 9.08
C ALA A 286 5.79 -12.51 10.44
N PRO A 287 6.46 -12.13 11.56
CA PRO A 287 5.88 -12.04 12.89
C PRO A 287 4.48 -11.41 12.91
N LEU A 288 3.61 -11.90 13.76
CA LEU A 288 2.17 -11.78 13.84
C LEU A 288 1.43 -12.44 12.68
N TRP A 289 1.83 -12.19 11.44
CA TRP A 289 1.14 -12.68 10.25
C TRP A 289 1.32 -14.20 10.05
N GLU A 290 2.45 -14.76 10.49
CA GLU A 290 2.72 -16.20 10.41
C GLU A 290 1.66 -17.06 11.11
N ASP A 291 1.00 -16.53 12.14
CA ASP A 291 -0.06 -17.22 12.86
C ASP A 291 -1.41 -17.16 12.14
N ILE A 292 -1.65 -16.12 11.36
CA ILE A 292 -2.99 -15.80 10.83
C ILE A 292 -3.06 -15.73 9.30
N PHE A 293 -1.92 -15.70 8.59
CA PHE A 293 -1.86 -15.66 7.13
C PHE A 293 -1.03 -16.79 6.56
N VAL A 294 -1.30 -17.13 5.31
CA VAL A 294 -0.48 -17.97 4.44
C VAL A 294 0.15 -17.09 3.35
N ASN A 295 1.21 -17.60 2.70
CA ASN A 295 1.89 -16.87 1.62
C ASN A 295 0.91 -16.51 0.49
N GLN A 296 1.11 -15.32 -0.09
CA GLN A 296 0.16 -14.73 -1.03
C GLN A 296 0.78 -14.49 -2.40
N TRP A 297 0.06 -14.88 -3.44
CA TRP A 297 0.30 -14.43 -4.81
C TRP A 297 -0.59 -13.24 -5.15
N ALA A 298 -0.01 -12.25 -5.84
CA ALA A 298 -0.76 -11.14 -6.40
C ALA A 298 -0.40 -10.98 -7.89
N PHE A 299 -1.41 -10.82 -8.73
CA PHE A 299 -1.30 -10.65 -10.17
C PHE A 299 -1.96 -9.33 -10.54
N ALA A 300 -1.27 -8.48 -11.27
CA ALA A 300 -1.81 -7.21 -11.70
C ALA A 300 -1.56 -6.99 -13.19
N VAL A 301 -2.54 -6.40 -13.87
CA VAL A 301 -2.42 -5.96 -15.25
C VAL A 301 -2.87 -4.52 -15.37
N GLY A 302 -2.16 -3.72 -16.14
CA GLY A 302 -2.45 -2.32 -16.33
C GLY A 302 -2.23 -1.87 -17.77
N SER A 303 -2.97 -0.86 -18.17
CA SER A 303 -2.81 -0.21 -19.46
C SER A 303 -2.78 1.31 -19.32
N GLN A 304 -1.98 1.97 -20.16
CA GLN A 304 -2.00 3.42 -20.33
C GLN A 304 -2.04 3.78 -21.81
N LEU A 305 -3.10 4.47 -22.23
CA LEU A 305 -3.22 5.06 -23.54
C LEU A 305 -2.84 6.53 -23.48
N THR A 306 -1.83 6.93 -24.24
CA THR A 306 -1.42 8.34 -24.38
C THR A 306 -2.04 8.93 -25.64
N ARG A 307 -2.71 10.08 -25.53
CA ARG A 307 -3.26 10.84 -26.66
C ARG A 307 -2.94 12.32 -26.49
N GLY A 308 -1.95 12.77 -27.21
CA GLY A 308 -1.40 14.12 -27.04
C GLY A 308 -0.90 14.33 -25.62
N LYS A 309 -1.52 15.26 -24.89
CA LYS A 309 -1.16 15.55 -23.49
C LYS A 309 -1.96 14.73 -22.46
N MET A 310 -2.91 13.90 -22.90
CA MET A 310 -3.76 13.11 -22.02
C MET A 310 -3.28 11.67 -21.91
N LYS A 311 -3.38 11.11 -20.72
CA LYS A 311 -3.11 9.71 -20.41
C LYS A 311 -4.36 9.11 -19.78
N TYR A 312 -4.82 7.99 -20.30
CA TYR A 312 -5.97 7.23 -19.79
C TYR A 312 -5.46 5.88 -19.32
N ARG A 313 -5.83 5.49 -18.10
CA ARG A 313 -5.33 4.29 -17.45
C ARG A 313 -6.47 3.39 -16.99
N LEU A 314 -6.25 2.10 -17.10
CA LEU A 314 -7.11 1.07 -16.51
C LEU A 314 -6.20 0.00 -15.90
N GLY A 315 -6.64 -0.56 -14.79
CA GLY A 315 -5.92 -1.63 -14.12
C GLY A 315 -6.85 -2.61 -13.44
N TYR A 316 -6.40 -3.85 -13.35
CA TYR A 316 -7.04 -4.92 -12.62
C TYR A 316 -6.00 -5.72 -11.87
N SER A 317 -6.30 -6.12 -10.63
CA SER A 317 -5.49 -7.11 -9.93
C SER A 317 -6.33 -8.20 -9.27
N TYR A 318 -5.72 -9.38 -9.19
CA TYR A 318 -6.21 -10.52 -8.45
C TYR A 318 -5.16 -10.93 -7.41
N ASN A 319 -5.59 -11.09 -6.16
CA ASN A 319 -4.74 -11.55 -5.08
C ASN A 319 -5.32 -12.85 -4.52
N THR A 320 -4.49 -13.85 -4.24
CA THR A 320 -4.96 -15.02 -3.49
C THR A 320 -5.35 -14.60 -2.08
N ASN A 321 -6.34 -15.28 -1.50
CA ASN A 321 -6.72 -15.03 -0.10
C ASN A 321 -5.58 -15.47 0.83
N PRO A 322 -4.99 -14.58 1.64
CA PRO A 322 -3.91 -14.94 2.54
C PRO A 322 -4.40 -15.52 3.88
N ILE A 323 -5.69 -15.53 4.16
CA ILE A 323 -6.23 -15.95 5.45
C ILE A 323 -5.88 -17.42 5.73
N ASN A 324 -5.24 -17.66 6.88
CA ASN A 324 -5.05 -19.02 7.40
C ASN A 324 -6.32 -19.46 8.13
N HIS A 325 -7.08 -20.37 7.53
CA HIS A 325 -8.30 -20.92 8.16
C HIS A 325 -8.00 -21.96 9.25
N ASN A 326 -6.75 -22.42 9.37
CA ASN A 326 -6.32 -23.42 10.34
C ASN A 326 -5.44 -22.80 11.44
N VAL A 327 -5.91 -21.71 12.04
CA VAL A 327 -5.18 -21.03 13.11
C VAL A 327 -5.08 -21.89 14.37
N GLY A 328 -4.00 -21.69 15.14
CA GLY A 328 -3.74 -22.34 16.41
C GLY A 328 -4.42 -21.66 17.60
N ASN A 329 -3.90 -22.00 18.80
CA ASN A 329 -4.28 -21.40 20.08
C ASN A 329 -3.24 -20.41 20.57
N SER A 330 -2.60 -19.68 19.67
CA SER A 330 -1.62 -18.63 19.99
C SER A 330 -1.69 -17.49 18.96
N LEU A 331 -1.25 -16.32 19.39
CA LEU A 331 -1.06 -15.16 18.55
C LEU A 331 0.21 -14.44 19.02
N ASP A 332 1.19 -14.26 18.10
CA ASP A 332 2.53 -13.71 18.39
C ASP A 332 3.21 -14.35 19.63
N GLY A 333 3.05 -15.66 19.78
CA GLY A 333 3.61 -16.43 20.90
C GLY A 333 2.79 -16.37 22.20
N PHE A 334 1.66 -15.64 22.26
CA PHE A 334 0.77 -15.63 23.41
C PHE A 334 -0.26 -16.76 23.32
N PRO A 335 -0.55 -17.46 24.43
CA PRO A 335 -1.69 -18.37 24.50
C PRO A 335 -2.98 -17.60 24.26
N TYR A 336 -3.69 -17.93 23.19
CA TYR A 336 -4.93 -17.25 22.79
C TYR A 336 -5.91 -18.28 22.26
N ALA A 337 -7.14 -18.29 22.77
CA ALA A 337 -8.10 -19.29 22.33
C ALA A 337 -8.34 -19.21 20.81
N GLN A 338 -8.38 -20.33 20.12
CA GLN A 338 -8.55 -20.40 18.65
C GLN A 338 -9.73 -19.54 18.17
N ALA A 339 -10.87 -19.58 18.87
CA ALA A 339 -12.03 -18.76 18.52
C ALA A 339 -11.73 -17.25 18.61
N ASN A 340 -10.87 -16.82 19.53
CA ASN A 340 -10.45 -15.43 19.64
C ASN A 340 -9.47 -15.04 18.54
N VAL A 341 -8.57 -15.96 18.11
CA VAL A 341 -7.70 -15.74 16.94
C VAL A 341 -8.55 -15.58 15.68
N GLN A 342 -9.55 -16.45 15.47
CA GLN A 342 -10.48 -16.37 14.34
C GLN A 342 -11.28 -15.05 14.35
N LEU A 343 -11.75 -14.64 15.52
CA LEU A 343 -12.48 -13.38 15.65
C LEU A 343 -11.57 -12.16 15.44
N PHE A 344 -10.30 -12.22 15.88
CA PHE A 344 -9.28 -11.21 15.58
C PHE A 344 -9.01 -11.11 14.09
N GLN A 345 -8.85 -12.23 13.37
CA GLN A 345 -8.72 -12.24 11.92
C GLN A 345 -9.91 -11.55 11.25
N ALA A 346 -11.14 -11.89 11.66
CA ALA A 346 -12.37 -11.35 11.10
C ALA A 346 -12.53 -9.85 11.38
N ALA A 347 -12.20 -9.40 12.59
CA ALA A 347 -12.44 -8.03 13.04
C ALA A 347 -11.34 -7.05 12.61
N SER A 348 -10.07 -7.49 12.64
CA SER A 348 -8.92 -6.58 12.51
C SER A 348 -8.08 -6.81 11.27
N THR A 349 -8.09 -8.01 10.69
CA THR A 349 -7.14 -8.39 9.63
C THR A 349 -7.78 -9.13 8.45
N ALA A 350 -9.07 -8.93 8.20
CA ALA A 350 -9.80 -9.59 7.11
C ALA A 350 -9.38 -9.09 5.71
N VAL A 351 -8.19 -9.47 5.24
CA VAL A 351 -7.65 -9.15 3.90
C VAL A 351 -8.21 -10.13 2.85
N ILE A 352 -9.53 -10.17 2.72
CA ILE A 352 -10.27 -11.16 1.92
C ILE A 352 -10.60 -10.71 0.49
N ASN A 353 -10.38 -9.45 0.16
CA ASN A 353 -10.71 -8.90 -1.15
C ASN A 353 -9.69 -9.35 -2.20
N GLN A 354 -10.12 -10.24 -3.08
CA GLN A 354 -9.25 -10.81 -4.12
C GLN A 354 -9.19 -9.94 -5.39
N HIS A 355 -10.26 -9.25 -5.72
CA HIS A 355 -10.41 -8.52 -6.98
C HIS A 355 -10.38 -7.00 -6.77
N ARG A 356 -9.53 -6.32 -7.53
CA ARG A 356 -9.41 -4.86 -7.55
C ARG A 356 -9.56 -4.35 -8.97
N LEU A 357 -10.32 -3.27 -9.14
CA LEU A 357 -10.43 -2.54 -10.39
C LEU A 357 -10.02 -1.08 -10.18
N THR A 358 -9.29 -0.51 -11.16
CA THR A 358 -8.81 0.88 -11.08
C THR A 358 -8.94 1.58 -12.40
N ALA A 359 -9.10 2.90 -12.34
CA ALA A 359 -9.04 3.78 -13.50
C ALA A 359 -8.27 5.06 -13.14
N GLY A 360 -7.65 5.67 -14.13
CA GLY A 360 -6.90 6.91 -13.93
C GLY A 360 -6.88 7.79 -15.17
N ILE A 361 -6.66 9.07 -14.94
CA ILE A 361 -6.46 10.07 -16.00
C ILE A 361 -5.27 10.94 -15.64
N GLY A 362 -4.39 11.18 -16.61
CA GLY A 362 -3.24 12.07 -16.46
C GLY A 362 -3.28 13.18 -17.50
N ARG A 363 -2.72 14.34 -17.16
CA ARG A 363 -2.55 15.47 -18.07
C ARG A 363 -1.15 16.06 -17.97
N GLN A 364 -0.40 16.00 -19.04
CA GLN A 364 0.89 16.65 -19.15
C GLN A 364 0.73 18.16 -19.37
N GLY A 365 1.58 18.94 -18.72
CA GLY A 365 1.55 20.40 -18.81
C GLY A 365 0.24 20.98 -18.29
N PHE A 366 -0.19 20.53 -17.12
CA PHE A 366 -1.39 21.00 -16.41
C PHE A 366 -1.29 22.41 -16.01
N LEU A 367 -1.52 23.40 -15.95
CA LEU A 367 -1.37 24.81 -15.61
C LEU A 367 -0.11 25.46 -16.18
N ILE A 368 1.04 24.79 -16.08
CA ILE A 368 2.34 25.21 -16.62
C ILE A 368 2.98 24.03 -17.36
N PRO A 369 3.86 24.26 -18.35
CA PRO A 369 4.38 23.21 -19.25
C PRO A 369 5.04 22.02 -18.55
N ASN A 370 5.73 22.26 -17.44
CA ASN A 370 6.51 21.23 -16.74
C ASN A 370 5.78 20.60 -15.54
N LEU A 371 4.50 20.88 -15.37
CA LEU A 371 3.67 20.34 -14.30
C LEU A 371 2.64 19.36 -14.87
N ASP A 372 2.72 18.11 -14.47
CA ASP A 372 1.72 17.09 -14.80
C ASP A 372 0.75 16.89 -13.65
N LEU A 373 -0.49 16.55 -13.96
CA LEU A 373 -1.53 16.13 -13.01
C LEU A 373 -1.93 14.70 -13.31
N ASP A 374 -2.00 13.86 -12.28
CA ASP A 374 -2.58 12.52 -12.35
C ASP A 374 -3.70 12.40 -11.31
N LEU A 375 -4.82 11.78 -11.71
CA LEU A 375 -5.96 11.45 -10.87
C LEU A 375 -6.28 9.98 -11.06
N TYR A 376 -6.67 9.30 -10.00
CA TYR A 376 -7.08 7.90 -10.06
C TYR A 376 -8.17 7.58 -9.04
N ALA A 377 -8.90 6.51 -9.32
CA ALA A 377 -9.86 5.90 -8.41
C ALA A 377 -9.83 4.39 -8.59
N GLY A 378 -10.21 3.67 -7.55
CA GLY A 378 -10.32 2.23 -7.59
C GLY A 378 -11.11 1.68 -6.42
N GLY A 379 -11.28 0.36 -6.44
CA GLY A 379 -11.97 -0.33 -5.37
C GLY A 379 -11.70 -1.82 -5.39
N LEU A 380 -11.84 -2.41 -4.21
CA LEU A 380 -11.92 -3.85 -4.01
C LEU A 380 -13.38 -4.16 -3.72
N PHE A 381 -13.97 -5.00 -4.56
CA PHE A 381 -15.39 -5.33 -4.44
C PHE A 381 -15.67 -6.06 -3.13
N ASN A 382 -16.91 -5.95 -2.66
CA ASN A 382 -17.33 -6.62 -1.45
C ASN A 382 -17.04 -8.13 -1.53
N ALA A 383 -16.31 -8.62 -0.56
CA ALA A 383 -16.00 -10.03 -0.37
C ALA A 383 -16.42 -10.44 1.03
N SER A 384 -16.75 -11.70 1.21
CA SER A 384 -17.02 -12.27 2.53
C SER A 384 -16.28 -13.59 2.68
N ASP A 385 -15.89 -13.90 3.91
CA ASP A 385 -15.21 -15.16 4.26
C ASP A 385 -15.63 -15.61 5.67
N MET A 386 -15.51 -16.92 5.91
CA MET A 386 -15.81 -17.52 7.20
C MET A 386 -14.53 -17.74 8.00
N PHE A 387 -14.55 -17.30 9.23
CA PHE A 387 -13.47 -17.47 10.21
C PHE A 387 -13.94 -18.49 11.28
N GLY A 388 -13.50 -19.74 11.15
CA GLY A 388 -14.10 -20.86 11.85
C GLY A 388 -15.52 -21.14 11.34
N THR A 389 -16.38 -21.64 12.21
CA THR A 389 -17.75 -22.05 11.87
C THR A 389 -18.83 -21.03 12.22
N HIS A 390 -18.46 -19.96 12.97
CA HIS A 390 -19.43 -19.10 13.64
C HIS A 390 -19.27 -17.60 13.29
N THR A 391 -18.15 -17.20 12.69
CA THR A 391 -17.85 -15.81 12.39
C THR A 391 -17.72 -15.59 10.89
N GLU A 392 -18.47 -14.64 10.36
CA GLU A 392 -18.33 -14.13 8.99
C GLU A 392 -17.77 -12.72 9.01
N ALA A 393 -16.78 -12.42 8.18
CA ALA A 393 -16.42 -11.04 7.87
C ALA A 393 -16.74 -10.71 6.42
N SER A 394 -17.17 -9.47 6.18
CA SER A 394 -17.33 -8.92 4.84
C SER A 394 -16.68 -7.56 4.73
N VAL A 395 -16.03 -7.29 3.59
CA VAL A 395 -15.23 -6.07 3.39
C VAL A 395 -15.42 -5.53 1.98
N ALA A 396 -15.63 -4.22 1.89
CA ALA A 396 -15.54 -3.45 0.64
C ALA A 396 -14.59 -2.27 0.87
N ILE A 397 -13.76 -1.93 -0.14
CA ILE A 397 -12.78 -0.85 -0.04
C ILE A 397 -12.86 0.00 -1.29
N TYR A 398 -12.80 1.32 -1.11
CA TYR A 398 -12.73 2.30 -2.19
C TYR A 398 -11.59 3.28 -1.93
N TYR A 399 -11.00 3.79 -3.00
CA TYR A 399 -9.97 4.80 -2.87
C TYR A 399 -9.95 5.74 -4.08
N VAL A 400 -9.50 6.95 -3.81
CA VAL A 400 -9.27 7.97 -4.83
C VAL A 400 -7.94 8.64 -4.52
N GLY A 401 -7.25 9.11 -5.54
CA GLY A 401 -6.01 9.81 -5.30
C GLY A 401 -5.62 10.74 -6.42
N MET A 402 -4.60 11.53 -6.12
CA MET A 402 -4.05 12.52 -7.05
C MET A 402 -2.55 12.72 -6.86
N GLY A 403 -1.92 13.27 -7.87
CA GLY A 403 -0.55 13.73 -7.77
C GLY A 403 -0.21 14.81 -8.78
N LEU A 404 0.73 15.63 -8.37
CA LEU A 404 1.34 16.67 -9.20
C LEU A 404 2.82 16.32 -9.36
N THR A 405 3.30 16.27 -10.61
CA THR A 405 4.70 16.01 -10.93
C THR A 405 5.32 17.19 -11.64
N TRP A 406 6.33 17.79 -11.02
CA TRP A 406 7.18 18.82 -11.64
C TRP A 406 8.41 18.16 -12.27
N ARG A 407 8.76 18.64 -13.48
CA ARG A 407 9.94 18.19 -14.21
C ARG A 407 10.87 19.37 -14.49
N TYR A 408 12.16 19.17 -14.23
CA TYR A 408 13.20 20.15 -14.42
C TYR A 408 14.37 19.57 -15.24
N GLY A 409 15.05 20.41 -15.99
CA GLY A 409 16.19 20.01 -16.82
C GLY A 409 15.79 19.26 -18.09
N ASP A 410 16.64 18.33 -18.54
CA ASP A 410 16.49 17.62 -19.82
C ASP A 410 15.34 16.59 -19.86
N CYS A 411 14.64 16.40 -18.75
CA CYS A 411 13.43 15.54 -18.71
C CYS A 411 12.30 16.07 -19.61
N CYS A 412 12.40 17.30 -20.10
CA CYS A 412 11.41 17.94 -20.98
C CYS A 412 11.67 17.68 -22.46
N ARG A 413 12.79 17.07 -22.84
CA ARG A 413 13.06 16.65 -24.23
C ARG A 413 12.41 15.30 -24.46
N SER A 414 11.39 15.25 -25.33
CA SER A 414 10.90 13.98 -25.88
C SER A 414 12.11 13.24 -26.50
N PRO A 415 12.26 11.93 -26.31
CA PRO A 415 13.14 11.16 -27.16
C PRO A 415 12.68 11.37 -28.61
N GLN A 416 13.57 11.86 -29.45
CA GLN A 416 13.38 11.98 -30.90
C GLN A 416 13.24 10.59 -31.52
#